data_8d094b16f3b8946f6a0503e40f76d5ed
#
_entry.id   8d094b16f3b8946f6a0503e40f76d5ed
#
_cell.length_a   1.000
_cell.length_b   1.000
_cell.length_c   1.000
_cell.angle_alpha   90.00
_cell.angle_beta   90.00
_cell.angle_gamma   90.00
#
_symmetry.space_group_name_H-M   'P 1'
#
loop_
_entity.id
_entity.type
_entity.pdbx_description
1 polymer ?
#
loop_
_entity_poly.entity_id
_entity_poly.type
_entity_poly.pdbx_seq_one_letter_code
_entity_poly.pdbx_strand_id
1 'polypeptide(L)'
;MNQPASLTGYFPYLEVRWSHTDLVRFFVIAAFIFSIIGIAYLSMSAGYGTIVPQLFYFPILYTAYFYPDRGMYVACSCGVAYSFVAAFFVVPEIAAVAGIIVQALLFVVIAAAAGVVLQHREISSSSLEEDTSETIMTMIKTGENDRIEFKMQSLWSANFSKEEILSSESSEIRKYRNNASKFIIARSIAGFLNTDGGDLIIGIQEDRIKNTIRIVGIEEDYHKLHEKDRNPDGYRRMIVDSIIQKYLPEIVNTASRFIHISFPFVSNHTLCHVHILPSDKPVFVDIGNEELFFIRVDASTRSLTGKVLTQYILTRFSSQ
;
A
#
# COMPACT_ATOMS: atom_id res chain seq x y z
N MET A 1 4.32 -23.83 -53.26
CA MET A 1 4.94 -22.50 -53.03
C MET A 1 5.14 -22.36 -51.53
N ASN A 2 6.37 -22.73 -51.10
CA ASN A 2 6.78 -22.71 -49.68
C ASN A 2 7.15 -21.27 -49.30
N GLN A 3 6.50 -20.71 -48.29
CA GLN A 3 6.99 -19.50 -47.65
C GLN A 3 8.19 -19.85 -46.72
N PRO A 4 9.22 -19.04 -46.66
CA PRO A 4 10.34 -19.25 -45.77
C PRO A 4 9.94 -18.90 -44.32
N ALA A 5 10.32 -19.79 -43.40
CA ALA A 5 10.16 -19.59 -41.97
C ALA A 5 10.89 -18.32 -41.51
N SER A 6 10.19 -17.42 -40.85
CA SER A 6 10.76 -16.22 -40.26
C SER A 6 11.67 -16.56 -39.09
N LEU A 7 12.92 -16.10 -39.14
CA LEU A 7 13.97 -16.24 -38.11
C LEU A 7 13.76 -15.40 -36.83
N THR A 8 12.51 -15.03 -36.50
CA THR A 8 12.17 -14.15 -35.37
C THR A 8 12.01 -14.89 -34.02
N GLY A 9 12.33 -16.20 -33.96
CA GLY A 9 12.09 -17.01 -32.75
C GLY A 9 13.24 -17.09 -31.74
N TYR A 10 14.39 -16.41 -31.92
CA TYR A 10 15.59 -16.69 -31.10
C TYR A 10 16.07 -15.59 -30.17
N PHE A 11 15.46 -14.41 -30.13
CA PHE A 11 15.83 -13.34 -29.16
C PHE A 11 14.63 -12.68 -28.52
N PRO A 12 14.03 -13.24 -27.46
CA PRO A 12 12.91 -12.59 -26.76
C PRO A 12 13.32 -11.43 -25.84
N TYR A 13 14.60 -11.00 -25.83
CA TYR A 13 15.13 -10.06 -24.84
C TYR A 13 15.50 -8.66 -25.35
N LEU A 14 15.10 -8.23 -26.54
CA LEU A 14 15.57 -6.95 -27.13
C LEU A 14 14.47 -5.89 -27.38
N GLU A 15 13.26 -6.04 -26.86
CA GLU A 15 12.35 -4.89 -26.76
C GLU A 15 12.35 -4.30 -25.34
N VAL A 16 13.46 -3.70 -24.92
CA VAL A 16 13.48 -2.82 -23.75
C VAL A 16 12.79 -1.52 -24.14
N ARG A 17 11.48 -1.49 -23.96
CA ARG A 17 10.68 -0.27 -24.12
C ARG A 17 10.96 0.64 -22.93
N TRP A 18 11.97 1.51 -23.07
CA TRP A 18 12.34 2.49 -22.05
C TRP A 18 11.17 3.45 -21.82
N SER A 19 10.71 3.55 -20.59
CA SER A 19 9.77 4.61 -20.22
C SER A 19 10.50 5.97 -20.22
N HIS A 20 9.78 7.06 -20.36
CA HIS A 20 10.38 8.40 -20.30
C HIS A 20 11.11 8.62 -18.96
N THR A 21 10.62 8.04 -17.89
CA THR A 21 11.25 8.07 -16.55
C THR A 21 12.55 7.27 -16.49
N ASP A 22 12.65 6.15 -17.19
CA ASP A 22 13.87 5.34 -17.24
C ASP A 22 14.99 6.04 -18.01
N LEU A 23 14.66 6.73 -19.10
CA LEU A 23 15.61 7.55 -19.83
C LEU A 23 16.16 8.69 -18.96
N VAL A 24 15.29 9.40 -18.25
CA VAL A 24 15.72 10.47 -17.34
C VAL A 24 16.65 9.94 -16.24
N ARG A 25 16.29 8.82 -15.61
CA ARG A 25 17.13 8.18 -14.59
C ARG A 25 18.48 7.73 -15.13
N PHE A 26 18.51 7.16 -16.34
CA PHE A 26 19.74 6.78 -17.01
C PHE A 26 20.66 7.99 -17.25
N PHE A 27 20.12 9.09 -17.76
CA PHE A 27 20.89 10.32 -17.96
C PHE A 27 21.41 10.91 -16.64
N VAL A 28 20.62 10.83 -15.57
CA VAL A 28 21.04 11.25 -14.23
C VAL A 28 22.22 10.41 -13.76
N ILE A 29 22.16 9.08 -13.87
CA ILE A 29 23.26 8.19 -13.47
C ILE A 29 24.53 8.49 -14.30
N ALA A 30 24.38 8.62 -15.60
CA ALA A 30 25.50 8.93 -16.48
C ALA A 30 26.14 10.27 -16.13
N ALA A 31 25.35 11.33 -15.94
CA ALA A 31 25.82 12.66 -15.53
C ALA A 31 26.54 12.62 -14.17
N PHE A 32 26.04 11.85 -13.21
CA PHE A 32 26.71 11.64 -11.91
C PHE A 32 28.08 10.98 -12.10
N ILE A 33 28.17 9.90 -12.87
CA ILE A 33 29.42 9.19 -13.11
C ILE A 33 30.44 10.13 -13.78
N PHE A 34 30.06 10.86 -14.83
CA PHE A 34 30.95 11.79 -15.51
C PHE A 34 31.42 12.93 -14.59
N SER A 35 30.53 13.50 -13.78
CA SER A 35 30.88 14.54 -12.81
C SER A 35 31.86 14.03 -11.76
N ILE A 36 31.66 12.81 -11.26
CA ILE A 36 32.54 12.20 -10.27
C ILE A 36 33.93 11.92 -10.86
N ILE A 37 34.00 11.45 -12.10
CA ILE A 37 35.29 11.24 -12.79
C ILE A 37 36.05 12.57 -12.91
N GLY A 38 35.39 13.66 -13.28
CA GLY A 38 36.00 15.01 -13.33
C GLY A 38 36.49 15.49 -11.97
N ILE A 39 35.67 15.35 -10.93
CA ILE A 39 36.02 15.69 -9.54
C ILE A 39 37.17 14.79 -9.07
N ALA A 40 37.16 13.51 -9.39
CA ALA A 40 38.23 12.60 -9.05
C ALA A 40 39.56 13.03 -9.64
N TYR A 41 39.59 13.39 -10.93
CA TYR A 41 40.80 13.88 -11.61
C TYR A 41 41.32 15.14 -10.93
N LEU A 42 40.47 16.15 -10.70
CA LEU A 42 40.85 17.41 -10.05
C LEU A 42 41.32 17.22 -8.60
N SER A 43 40.65 16.38 -7.82
CA SER A 43 41.00 16.12 -6.43
C SER A 43 42.33 15.37 -6.29
N MET A 44 42.56 14.38 -7.16
CA MET A 44 43.83 13.64 -7.17
C MET A 44 44.97 14.53 -7.62
N SER A 45 44.79 15.39 -8.62
CA SER A 45 45.80 16.40 -9.03
C SER A 45 46.14 17.42 -7.93
N ALA A 46 45.20 17.71 -7.03
CA ALA A 46 45.35 18.59 -5.87
C ALA A 46 45.85 17.88 -4.60
N GLY A 47 46.10 16.56 -4.63
CA GLY A 47 46.57 15.79 -3.48
C GLY A 47 45.49 15.28 -2.52
N TYR A 48 44.20 15.46 -2.84
CA TYR A 48 43.05 15.02 -2.02
C TYR A 48 42.48 13.64 -2.44
N GLY A 49 43.34 12.67 -2.79
CA GLY A 49 42.94 11.38 -3.33
C GLY A 49 42.07 10.49 -2.42
N THR A 50 42.12 10.70 -1.10
CA THR A 50 41.46 9.82 -0.13
C THR A 50 39.92 9.96 -0.07
N ILE A 51 39.39 11.13 -0.49
CA ILE A 51 37.92 11.40 -0.42
C ILE A 51 37.19 10.92 -1.67
N VAL A 52 37.90 10.83 -2.79
CA VAL A 52 37.33 10.55 -4.11
C VAL A 52 36.56 9.22 -4.21
N PRO A 53 37.08 8.10 -3.65
CA PRO A 53 36.37 6.82 -3.76
C PRO A 53 34.96 6.84 -3.18
N GLN A 54 34.74 7.63 -2.12
CA GLN A 54 33.44 7.68 -1.44
C GLN A 54 32.32 8.26 -2.33
N LEU A 55 32.66 9.12 -3.29
CA LEU A 55 31.69 9.70 -4.21
C LEU A 55 31.07 8.67 -5.15
N PHE A 56 31.79 7.62 -5.49
CA PHE A 56 31.28 6.56 -6.35
C PHE A 56 30.17 5.69 -5.70
N TYR A 57 30.01 5.74 -4.37
CA TYR A 57 28.89 5.04 -3.73
C TYR A 57 27.53 5.63 -4.10
N PHE A 58 27.42 6.93 -4.40
CA PHE A 58 26.13 7.55 -4.75
C PHE A 58 25.49 6.93 -6.01
N PRO A 59 26.15 6.87 -7.18
CA PRO A 59 25.55 6.23 -8.36
C PRO A 59 25.32 4.73 -8.16
N ILE A 60 26.14 4.03 -7.38
CA ILE A 60 25.98 2.61 -7.08
C ILE A 60 24.70 2.39 -6.26
N LEU A 61 24.52 3.11 -5.15
CA LEU A 61 23.34 2.99 -4.29
C LEU A 61 22.07 3.47 -4.99
N TYR A 62 22.16 4.57 -5.74
CA TYR A 62 21.04 5.06 -6.53
C TYR A 62 20.58 4.02 -7.57
N THR A 63 21.53 3.39 -8.29
CA THR A 63 21.18 2.37 -9.25
C THR A 63 20.63 1.12 -8.58
N ALA A 64 21.22 0.67 -7.48
CA ALA A 64 20.73 -0.48 -6.73
C ALA A 64 19.31 -0.26 -6.23
N TYR A 65 18.95 0.97 -5.83
CA TYR A 65 17.62 1.31 -5.35
C TYR A 65 16.54 1.25 -6.46
N PHE A 66 16.82 1.82 -7.65
CA PHE A 66 15.84 1.88 -8.74
C PHE A 66 15.91 0.68 -9.69
N TYR A 67 17.04 -0.02 -9.76
CA TYR A 67 17.33 -1.13 -10.66
C TYR A 67 18.17 -2.18 -9.93
N PRO A 68 17.62 -2.97 -9.01
CA PRO A 68 18.37 -3.93 -8.17
C PRO A 68 19.25 -4.88 -9.01
N ASP A 69 18.72 -5.37 -10.13
CA ASP A 69 19.42 -6.30 -11.02
C ASP A 69 20.62 -5.66 -11.76
N ARG A 70 20.66 -4.33 -11.86
CA ARG A 70 21.69 -3.59 -12.60
C ARG A 70 22.73 -2.90 -11.72
N GLY A 71 22.51 -2.86 -10.41
CA GLY A 71 23.42 -2.22 -9.45
C GLY A 71 24.85 -2.75 -9.53
N MET A 72 25.01 -4.04 -9.75
CA MET A 72 26.31 -4.70 -9.89
C MET A 72 27.08 -4.24 -11.13
N TYR A 73 26.41 -4.04 -12.26
CA TYR A 73 27.07 -3.55 -13.49
C TYR A 73 27.59 -2.12 -13.32
N VAL A 74 26.83 -1.27 -12.64
CA VAL A 74 27.26 0.12 -12.34
C VAL A 74 28.42 0.12 -11.35
N ALA A 75 28.40 -0.75 -10.34
CA ALA A 75 29.51 -0.88 -9.39
C ALA A 75 30.81 -1.32 -10.09
N CYS A 76 30.75 -2.31 -10.98
CA CYS A 76 31.91 -2.73 -11.79
C CYS A 76 32.42 -1.58 -12.68
N SER A 77 31.50 -0.85 -13.34
CA SER A 77 31.85 0.30 -14.18
C SER A 77 32.51 1.42 -13.36
N CYS A 78 32.01 1.72 -12.17
CA CYS A 78 32.61 2.66 -11.24
C CYS A 78 34.00 2.21 -10.77
N GLY A 79 34.16 0.92 -10.47
CA GLY A 79 35.45 0.35 -10.08
C GLY A 79 36.50 0.47 -11.20
N VAL A 80 36.12 0.19 -12.44
CA VAL A 80 37.00 0.36 -13.61
C VAL A 80 37.35 1.83 -13.82
N ALA A 81 36.36 2.74 -13.77
CA ALA A 81 36.58 4.18 -13.93
C ALA A 81 37.51 4.74 -12.84
N TYR A 82 37.27 4.37 -11.58
CA TYR A 82 38.14 4.75 -10.47
C TYR A 82 39.55 4.23 -10.64
N SER A 83 39.73 2.95 -10.98
CA SER A 83 41.04 2.34 -11.18
C SER A 83 41.80 3.04 -12.31
N PHE A 84 41.09 3.37 -13.39
CA PHE A 84 41.68 4.07 -14.54
C PHE A 84 42.18 5.47 -14.13
N VAL A 85 41.37 6.27 -13.43
CA VAL A 85 41.78 7.59 -12.97
C VAL A 85 42.94 7.49 -11.97
N ALA A 86 42.87 6.58 -11.01
CA ALA A 86 43.91 6.39 -10.00
C ALA A 86 45.25 6.00 -10.59
N ALA A 87 45.28 5.20 -11.66
CA ALA A 87 46.51 4.76 -12.35
C ALA A 87 47.35 5.92 -12.90
N PHE A 88 46.75 7.10 -13.19
CA PHE A 88 47.49 8.29 -13.64
C PHE A 88 48.22 9.02 -12.52
N PHE A 89 47.75 8.91 -11.27
CA PHE A 89 48.26 9.70 -10.16
C PHE A 89 49.03 8.90 -9.12
N VAL A 90 48.81 7.59 -9.10
CA VAL A 90 49.47 6.73 -8.10
C VAL A 90 50.83 6.23 -8.63
N VAL A 91 51.88 6.50 -7.87
CA VAL A 91 53.19 5.91 -8.11
C VAL A 91 53.04 4.39 -7.93
N PRO A 92 53.67 3.53 -8.76
CA PRO A 92 53.44 2.07 -8.74
C PRO A 92 54.10 1.37 -7.53
N GLU A 93 53.70 1.82 -6.33
CA GLU A 93 53.99 1.12 -5.07
C GLU A 93 52.98 0.00 -4.87
N ILE A 94 53.43 -1.18 -4.45
CA ILE A 94 52.59 -2.36 -4.25
C ILE A 94 51.43 -2.07 -3.31
N ALA A 95 51.65 -1.29 -2.25
CA ALA A 95 50.61 -0.91 -1.30
C ALA A 95 49.51 -0.03 -1.93
N ALA A 96 49.86 0.87 -2.82
CA ALA A 96 48.93 1.76 -3.50
C ALA A 96 48.07 1.01 -4.52
N VAL A 97 48.68 0.10 -5.28
CA VAL A 97 47.96 -0.80 -6.23
C VAL A 97 46.98 -1.71 -5.46
N ALA A 98 47.42 -2.29 -4.34
CA ALA A 98 46.55 -3.11 -3.49
C ALA A 98 45.34 -2.29 -2.97
N GLY A 99 45.53 -1.03 -2.57
CA GLY A 99 44.46 -0.13 -2.16
C GLY A 99 43.40 0.12 -3.23
N ILE A 100 43.81 0.33 -4.49
CA ILE A 100 42.89 0.49 -5.64
C ILE A 100 42.04 -0.77 -5.85
N ILE A 101 42.67 -1.95 -5.80
CA ILE A 101 41.96 -3.22 -5.96
C ILE A 101 40.96 -3.44 -4.84
N VAL A 102 41.36 -3.23 -3.59
CA VAL A 102 40.46 -3.35 -2.42
C VAL A 102 39.27 -2.42 -2.55
N GLN A 103 39.48 -1.16 -2.99
CA GLN A 103 38.41 -0.19 -3.18
C GLN A 103 37.42 -0.61 -4.29
N ALA A 104 37.92 -1.12 -5.40
CA ALA A 104 37.08 -1.62 -6.50
C ALA A 104 36.23 -2.84 -6.06
N LEU A 105 36.83 -3.77 -5.29
CA LEU A 105 36.11 -4.89 -4.70
C LEU A 105 35.03 -4.42 -3.71
N LEU A 106 35.32 -3.40 -2.92
CA LEU A 106 34.36 -2.84 -1.96
C LEU A 106 33.10 -2.27 -2.66
N PHE A 107 33.25 -1.64 -3.82
CA PHE A 107 32.12 -1.20 -4.64
C PHE A 107 31.20 -2.37 -5.02
N VAL A 108 31.76 -3.49 -5.44
CA VAL A 108 30.99 -4.70 -5.81
C VAL A 108 30.29 -5.29 -4.59
N VAL A 109 30.98 -5.38 -3.45
CA VAL A 109 30.40 -5.91 -2.21
C VAL A 109 29.21 -5.05 -1.72
N ILE A 110 29.37 -3.73 -1.77
CA ILE A 110 28.28 -2.81 -1.35
C ILE A 110 27.09 -2.92 -2.31
N ALA A 111 27.33 -3.00 -3.63
CA ALA A 111 26.25 -3.19 -4.60
C ALA A 111 25.51 -4.51 -4.38
N ALA A 112 26.24 -5.59 -4.15
CA ALA A 112 25.66 -6.91 -3.87
C ALA A 112 24.84 -6.88 -2.57
N ALA A 113 25.36 -6.30 -1.50
CA ALA A 113 24.66 -6.18 -0.23
C ALA A 113 23.38 -5.34 -0.36
N ALA A 114 23.44 -4.20 -1.05
CA ALA A 114 22.28 -3.35 -1.31
C ALA A 114 21.23 -4.09 -2.15
N GLY A 115 21.65 -4.83 -3.20
CA GLY A 115 20.77 -5.65 -4.02
C GLY A 115 20.04 -6.72 -3.21
N VAL A 116 20.74 -7.47 -2.37
CA VAL A 116 20.14 -8.50 -1.50
C VAL A 116 19.13 -7.89 -0.52
N VAL A 117 19.45 -6.76 0.12
CA VAL A 117 18.52 -6.11 1.07
C VAL A 117 17.26 -5.61 0.38
N LEU A 118 17.38 -5.04 -0.82
CA LEU A 118 16.24 -4.52 -1.58
C LEU A 118 15.38 -5.66 -2.15
N GLN A 119 16.01 -6.71 -2.66
CA GLN A 119 15.32 -7.90 -3.14
C GLN A 119 14.57 -8.63 -2.01
N HIS A 120 15.15 -8.71 -0.80
CA HIS A 120 14.44 -9.23 0.37
C HIS A 120 13.21 -8.39 0.74
N ARG A 121 13.25 -7.07 0.56
CA ARG A 121 12.09 -6.21 0.77
C ARG A 121 10.97 -6.48 -0.25
N GLU A 122 11.30 -6.64 -1.53
CA GLU A 122 10.31 -6.95 -2.57
C GLU A 122 9.68 -8.34 -2.36
N ILE A 123 10.47 -9.35 -2.04
CA ILE A 123 9.97 -10.70 -1.75
C ILE A 123 9.07 -10.68 -0.50
N SER A 124 9.47 -9.97 0.56
CA SER A 124 8.65 -9.87 1.77
C SER A 124 7.34 -9.10 1.53
N SER A 125 7.34 -8.05 0.72
CA SER A 125 6.10 -7.33 0.38
C SER A 125 5.18 -8.16 -0.52
N SER A 126 5.70 -8.84 -1.52
CA SER A 126 4.89 -9.69 -2.41
C SER A 126 4.32 -10.91 -1.68
N SER A 127 5.07 -11.55 -0.79
CA SER A 127 4.56 -12.67 0.02
C SER A 127 3.49 -12.22 1.02
N LEU A 128 3.60 -11.03 1.60
CA LEU A 128 2.57 -10.45 2.48
C LEU A 128 1.29 -10.09 1.71
N GLU A 129 1.41 -9.58 0.49
CA GLU A 129 0.26 -9.29 -0.37
C GLU A 129 -0.45 -10.57 -0.84
N GLU A 130 0.30 -11.60 -1.18
CA GLU A 130 -0.24 -12.91 -1.59
C GLU A 130 -0.96 -13.59 -0.42
N ASP A 131 -0.36 -13.64 0.76
CA ASP A 131 -0.96 -14.18 2.00
C ASP A 131 -2.24 -13.41 2.37
N THR A 132 -2.22 -12.09 2.27
CA THR A 132 -3.40 -11.25 2.51
C THR A 132 -4.50 -11.53 1.49
N SER A 133 -4.18 -11.68 0.21
CA SER A 133 -5.15 -11.96 -0.86
C SER A 133 -5.78 -13.34 -0.69
N GLU A 134 -5.02 -14.36 -0.31
CA GLU A 134 -5.52 -15.70 -0.02
C GLU A 134 -6.43 -15.71 1.21
N THR A 135 -6.06 -14.99 2.26
CA THR A 135 -6.88 -14.82 3.45
C THR A 135 -8.22 -14.16 3.11
N ILE A 136 -8.23 -13.09 2.32
CA ILE A 136 -9.46 -12.42 1.86
C ILE A 136 -10.32 -13.36 1.00
N MET A 137 -9.72 -14.13 0.10
CA MET A 137 -10.45 -15.11 -0.70
C MET A 137 -11.09 -16.19 0.16
N THR A 138 -10.45 -16.59 1.24
CA THR A 138 -11.01 -17.54 2.21
C THR A 138 -12.21 -16.93 2.94
N MET A 139 -12.11 -15.67 3.39
CA MET A 139 -13.22 -14.94 4.00
C MET A 139 -14.41 -14.81 3.02
N ILE A 140 -14.16 -14.49 1.76
CA ILE A 140 -15.21 -14.40 0.72
C ILE A 140 -15.92 -15.74 0.53
N LYS A 141 -15.18 -16.85 0.51
CA LYS A 141 -15.76 -18.20 0.39
C LYS A 141 -16.59 -18.59 1.62
N THR A 142 -16.20 -18.13 2.81
CA THR A 142 -16.93 -18.38 4.06
C THR A 142 -18.27 -17.64 4.07
N GLY A 143 -18.38 -16.48 3.43
CA GLY A 143 -19.57 -15.64 3.42
C GLY A 143 -19.75 -14.78 4.67
N GLU A 144 -20.81 -13.95 4.70
CA GLU A 144 -21.14 -13.10 5.86
C GLU A 144 -21.50 -13.96 7.08
N ASN A 145 -21.01 -13.54 8.25
CA ASN A 145 -21.29 -14.18 9.54
C ASN A 145 -21.10 -13.16 10.68
N ASP A 146 -20.98 -13.63 11.92
CA ASP A 146 -20.76 -12.80 13.09
C ASP A 146 -19.43 -12.02 13.06
N ARG A 147 -18.43 -12.50 12.30
CA ARG A 147 -17.09 -11.93 12.17
C ARG A 147 -16.79 -11.29 10.82
N ILE A 148 -17.60 -11.53 9.80
CA ILE A 148 -17.37 -11.07 8.43
C ILE A 148 -18.60 -10.34 7.93
N GLU A 149 -18.39 -9.14 7.37
CA GLU A 149 -19.42 -8.31 6.75
C GLU A 149 -18.94 -7.84 5.38
N PHE A 150 -19.81 -7.92 4.38
CA PHE A 150 -19.53 -7.41 3.03
C PHE A 150 -20.31 -6.16 2.73
N LYS A 151 -19.67 -5.25 2.02
CA LYS A 151 -20.32 -4.05 1.47
C LYS A 151 -19.87 -3.86 0.03
N MET A 152 -20.82 -3.55 -0.84
CA MET A 152 -20.51 -3.30 -2.25
C MET A 152 -19.69 -2.01 -2.41
N GLN A 153 -20.09 -0.93 -1.75
CA GLN A 153 -19.50 0.41 -1.86
C GLN A 153 -19.69 1.19 -0.55
N SER A 154 -18.78 2.11 -0.26
CA SER A 154 -18.89 3.03 0.89
C SER A 154 -19.49 4.39 0.54
N LEU A 155 -19.56 4.73 -0.75
CA LEU A 155 -20.01 6.03 -1.24
C LEU A 155 -21.23 5.95 -2.17
N TRP A 156 -21.98 4.84 -2.19
CA TRP A 156 -23.10 4.65 -3.12
C TRP A 156 -24.18 5.72 -3.00
N SER A 157 -24.41 6.30 -1.83
CA SER A 157 -25.40 7.36 -1.62
C SER A 157 -24.87 8.79 -1.82
N ALA A 158 -23.57 8.97 -2.13
CA ALA A 158 -22.93 10.28 -2.11
C ALA A 158 -23.53 11.30 -3.11
N ASN A 159 -24.02 10.81 -4.25
CA ASN A 159 -24.52 11.64 -5.35
C ASN A 159 -26.05 11.56 -5.53
N PHE A 160 -26.80 11.06 -4.54
CA PHE A 160 -28.25 10.96 -4.65
C PHE A 160 -28.89 12.35 -4.78
N SER A 161 -29.80 12.49 -5.73
CA SER A 161 -30.66 13.66 -5.87
C SER A 161 -31.70 13.73 -4.75
N LYS A 162 -32.35 14.88 -4.60
CA LYS A 162 -33.41 15.04 -3.61
C LYS A 162 -34.60 14.10 -3.89
N GLU A 163 -34.91 13.90 -5.16
CA GLU A 163 -35.99 13.01 -5.64
C GLU A 163 -35.71 11.57 -5.27
N GLU A 164 -34.50 11.08 -5.51
CA GLU A 164 -34.07 9.71 -5.18
C GLU A 164 -34.10 9.47 -3.64
N ILE A 165 -33.70 10.49 -2.86
CA ILE A 165 -33.77 10.41 -1.40
C ILE A 165 -35.22 10.32 -0.90
N LEU A 166 -36.11 11.16 -1.44
CA LEU A 166 -37.52 11.23 -1.02
C LEU A 166 -38.31 10.00 -1.47
N SER A 167 -38.03 9.44 -2.65
CA SER A 167 -38.68 8.25 -3.20
C SER A 167 -38.13 6.93 -2.65
N SER A 168 -37.02 6.98 -1.90
CA SER A 168 -36.39 5.77 -1.36
C SER A 168 -37.28 5.08 -0.33
N GLU A 169 -37.41 3.76 -0.44
CA GLU A 169 -38.08 2.92 0.58
C GLU A 169 -37.23 2.77 1.86
N SER A 170 -35.91 2.96 1.75
CA SER A 170 -34.98 2.83 2.89
C SER A 170 -35.14 4.00 3.87
N SER A 171 -35.38 3.67 5.13
CA SER A 171 -35.45 4.64 6.23
C SER A 171 -34.09 5.32 6.45
N GLU A 172 -33.00 4.60 6.26
CA GLU A 172 -31.63 5.13 6.38
C GLU A 172 -31.35 6.16 5.29
N ILE A 173 -31.77 5.93 4.05
CA ILE A 173 -31.58 6.91 2.96
C ILE A 173 -32.38 8.16 3.25
N ARG A 174 -33.65 8.05 3.67
CA ARG A 174 -34.47 9.22 4.02
C ARG A 174 -33.90 10.01 5.21
N LYS A 175 -33.36 9.30 6.24
CA LYS A 175 -32.80 9.93 7.45
C LYS A 175 -31.41 10.53 7.19
N TYR A 176 -30.51 9.80 6.56
CA TYR A 176 -29.09 10.17 6.43
C TYR A 176 -28.69 10.71 5.06
N ARG A 177 -29.62 10.69 4.10
CA ARG A 177 -29.48 11.28 2.76
C ARG A 177 -28.16 10.80 2.08
N ASN A 178 -27.39 11.73 1.55
CA ASN A 178 -26.12 11.46 0.87
C ASN A 178 -25.03 10.86 1.80
N ASN A 179 -25.27 10.82 3.10
CA ASN A 179 -24.37 10.18 4.06
C ASN A 179 -24.84 8.77 4.49
N ALA A 180 -25.93 8.24 3.92
CA ALA A 180 -26.47 6.94 4.32
C ALA A 180 -25.44 5.80 4.20
N SER A 181 -24.69 5.75 3.10
CA SER A 181 -23.65 4.75 2.89
C SER A 181 -22.54 4.83 3.96
N LYS A 182 -22.07 6.06 4.27
CA LYS A 182 -21.03 6.28 5.29
C LYS A 182 -21.51 5.88 6.69
N PHE A 183 -22.77 6.21 7.01
CA PHE A 183 -23.39 5.80 8.26
C PHE A 183 -23.46 4.27 8.40
N ILE A 184 -23.83 3.57 7.32
CA ILE A 184 -23.88 2.11 7.31
C ILE A 184 -22.51 1.49 7.57
N ILE A 185 -21.44 2.04 7.00
CA ILE A 185 -20.07 1.61 7.30
C ILE A 185 -19.71 1.88 8.77
N ALA A 186 -20.01 3.09 9.28
CA ALA A 186 -19.74 3.46 10.68
C ALA A 186 -20.43 2.52 11.67
N ARG A 187 -21.73 2.20 11.44
CA ARG A 187 -22.47 1.29 12.32
C ARG A 187 -21.93 -0.14 12.29
N SER A 188 -21.43 -0.62 11.12
CA SER A 188 -20.80 -1.93 11.03
C SER A 188 -19.50 -1.96 11.82
N ILE A 189 -18.66 -0.92 11.68
CA ILE A 189 -17.43 -0.77 12.48
C ILE A 189 -17.75 -0.74 13.98
N ALA A 190 -18.72 0.06 14.41
CA ALA A 190 -19.14 0.15 15.81
C ALA A 190 -19.66 -1.19 16.33
N GLY A 191 -20.43 -1.93 15.50
CA GLY A 191 -20.92 -3.24 15.84
C GLY A 191 -19.80 -4.24 16.14
N PHE A 192 -18.74 -4.26 15.34
CA PHE A 192 -17.55 -5.08 15.58
C PHE A 192 -16.74 -4.62 16.82
N LEU A 193 -16.53 -3.31 16.98
CA LEU A 193 -15.84 -2.74 18.15
C LEU A 193 -16.52 -3.14 19.47
N ASN A 194 -17.84 -3.14 19.49
CA ASN A 194 -18.64 -3.42 20.67
C ASN A 194 -18.87 -4.92 20.94
N THR A 195 -18.44 -5.78 20.02
CA THR A 195 -18.52 -7.25 20.16
C THR A 195 -17.12 -7.86 20.18
N ASP A 196 -16.92 -8.88 19.42
CA ASP A 196 -15.66 -9.63 19.43
C ASP A 196 -14.70 -9.23 18.30
N GLY A 197 -14.94 -8.11 17.62
CA GLY A 197 -14.21 -7.69 16.44
C GLY A 197 -14.64 -8.45 15.20
N GLY A 198 -13.92 -8.26 14.10
CA GLY A 198 -14.19 -8.91 12.82
C GLY A 198 -13.65 -8.13 11.64
N ASP A 199 -14.12 -8.49 10.46
CA ASP A 199 -13.62 -8.04 9.19
C ASP A 199 -14.74 -7.45 8.33
N LEU A 200 -14.60 -6.18 7.96
CA LEU A 200 -15.48 -5.51 7.01
C LEU A 200 -14.75 -5.43 5.67
N ILE A 201 -15.31 -6.04 4.63
CA ILE A 201 -14.74 -6.03 3.29
C ILE A 201 -15.66 -5.22 2.36
N ILE A 202 -15.10 -4.13 1.80
CA ILE A 202 -15.80 -3.24 0.87
C ILE A 202 -15.29 -3.56 -0.55
N GLY A 203 -16.20 -3.64 -1.51
CA GLY A 203 -15.95 -4.07 -2.89
C GLY A 203 -16.55 -5.44 -3.19
N ILE A 204 -17.40 -5.97 -2.31
CA ILE A 204 -18.09 -7.27 -2.46
C ILE A 204 -19.59 -7.04 -2.56
N GLN A 205 -20.18 -7.59 -3.61
CA GLN A 205 -21.63 -7.64 -3.81
C GLN A 205 -22.14 -9.04 -3.51
N GLU A 206 -23.05 -9.15 -2.56
CA GLU A 206 -23.81 -10.37 -2.28
C GLU A 206 -25.19 -10.30 -2.94
N ASP A 207 -25.52 -11.27 -3.76
CA ASP A 207 -26.87 -11.50 -4.27
C ASP A 207 -27.52 -12.62 -3.46
N ARG A 208 -28.29 -12.24 -2.44
CA ARG A 208 -28.94 -13.17 -1.52
C ARG A 208 -30.01 -14.05 -2.20
N ILE A 209 -30.57 -13.57 -3.32
CA ILE A 209 -31.61 -14.33 -4.07
C ILE A 209 -30.92 -15.45 -4.83
N LYS A 210 -29.78 -15.17 -5.47
CA LYS A 210 -29.04 -16.16 -6.25
C LYS A 210 -27.99 -16.91 -5.42
N ASN A 211 -27.80 -16.53 -4.17
CA ASN A 211 -26.73 -17.02 -3.30
C ASN A 211 -25.36 -16.96 -3.98
N THR A 212 -25.07 -15.83 -4.62
CA THR A 212 -23.80 -15.60 -5.32
C THR A 212 -23.09 -14.40 -4.75
N ILE A 213 -21.77 -14.51 -4.63
CA ILE A 213 -20.88 -13.44 -4.22
C ILE A 213 -20.08 -13.00 -5.45
N ARG A 214 -20.01 -11.69 -5.67
CA ARG A 214 -19.28 -11.09 -6.78
C ARG A 214 -18.31 -10.03 -6.25
N ILE A 215 -17.06 -10.12 -6.66
CA ILE A 215 -16.05 -9.11 -6.41
C ILE A 215 -16.26 -7.98 -7.43
N VAL A 216 -16.51 -6.78 -6.94
CA VAL A 216 -16.77 -5.59 -7.77
C VAL A 216 -15.72 -4.50 -7.58
N GLY A 217 -14.94 -4.58 -6.49
CA GLY A 217 -13.91 -3.60 -6.16
C GLY A 217 -14.45 -2.27 -5.62
N ILE A 218 -13.52 -1.37 -5.31
CA ILE A 218 -13.81 -0.01 -4.82
C ILE A 218 -13.54 1.07 -5.89
N GLU A 219 -13.24 0.67 -7.13
CA GLU A 219 -12.88 1.56 -8.22
C GLU A 219 -14.00 2.57 -8.53
N GLU A 220 -15.27 2.13 -8.45
CA GLU A 220 -16.44 3.00 -8.60
C GLU A 220 -16.52 4.09 -7.52
N ASP A 221 -16.09 3.80 -6.30
CA ASP A 221 -16.04 4.80 -5.23
C ASP A 221 -14.96 5.85 -5.50
N TYR A 222 -13.85 5.52 -6.20
CA TYR A 222 -12.80 6.47 -6.58
C TYR A 222 -13.34 7.62 -7.43
N HIS A 223 -14.30 7.37 -8.31
CA HIS A 223 -14.92 8.42 -9.14
C HIS A 223 -15.69 9.44 -8.32
N LYS A 224 -16.11 9.10 -7.11
CA LYS A 224 -16.82 9.98 -6.18
C LYS A 224 -15.88 10.78 -5.28
N LEU A 225 -14.57 10.49 -5.31
CA LEU A 225 -13.54 11.22 -4.62
C LEU A 225 -12.97 12.34 -5.50
N HIS A 226 -12.30 13.29 -4.83
CA HIS A 226 -11.55 14.32 -5.54
C HIS A 226 -10.44 13.66 -6.37
N GLU A 227 -10.11 14.21 -7.54
CA GLU A 227 -9.20 13.60 -8.51
C GLU A 227 -7.86 13.14 -7.91
N LYS A 228 -7.25 13.97 -7.05
CA LYS A 228 -6.00 13.66 -6.35
C LYS A 228 -6.11 12.52 -5.31
N ASP A 229 -7.33 12.20 -4.88
CA ASP A 229 -7.63 11.20 -3.85
C ASP A 229 -8.16 9.88 -4.43
N ARG A 230 -8.18 9.72 -5.77
CA ARG A 230 -8.62 8.50 -6.48
C ARG A 230 -7.57 7.40 -6.43
N ASN A 231 -7.19 7.01 -5.21
CA ASN A 231 -6.19 5.98 -4.93
C ASN A 231 -6.44 5.39 -3.54
N PRO A 232 -5.76 4.28 -3.16
CA PRO A 232 -5.92 3.65 -1.85
C PRO A 232 -5.70 4.60 -0.67
N ASP A 233 -4.71 5.49 -0.73
CA ASP A 233 -4.42 6.44 0.35
C ASP A 233 -5.51 7.50 0.51
N GLY A 234 -6.05 8.00 -0.60
CA GLY A 234 -7.20 8.92 -0.58
C GLY A 234 -8.46 8.25 -0.06
N TYR A 235 -8.68 6.99 -0.43
CA TYR A 235 -9.80 6.21 0.09
C TYR A 235 -9.65 5.93 1.59
N ARG A 236 -8.44 5.61 2.07
CA ARG A 236 -8.13 5.49 3.50
C ARG A 236 -8.46 6.78 4.25
N ARG A 237 -8.01 7.95 3.74
CA ARG A 237 -8.35 9.25 4.32
C ARG A 237 -9.87 9.46 4.39
N MET A 238 -10.60 9.13 3.34
CA MET A 238 -12.05 9.22 3.32
C MET A 238 -12.70 8.35 4.41
N ILE A 239 -12.26 7.10 4.59
CA ILE A 239 -12.74 6.23 5.67
C ILE A 239 -12.43 6.84 7.04
N VAL A 240 -11.20 7.32 7.25
CA VAL A 240 -10.78 7.89 8.54
C VAL A 240 -11.52 9.21 8.81
N ASP A 241 -11.44 10.18 7.89
CA ASP A 241 -11.93 11.54 8.15
C ASP A 241 -13.45 11.66 8.02
N SER A 242 -14.03 11.02 7.00
CA SER A 242 -15.45 11.17 6.70
C SER A 242 -16.35 10.13 7.37
N ILE A 243 -15.78 9.05 7.89
CA ILE A 243 -16.54 7.97 8.57
C ILE A 243 -16.11 7.85 10.02
N ILE A 244 -14.86 7.47 10.32
CA ILE A 244 -14.42 7.24 11.70
C ILE A 244 -14.47 8.53 12.51
N GLN A 245 -13.81 9.58 12.06
CA GLN A 245 -13.77 10.86 12.79
C GLN A 245 -15.14 11.48 12.96
N LYS A 246 -16.00 11.35 11.96
CA LYS A 246 -17.33 11.95 11.96
C LYS A 246 -18.33 11.21 12.84
N TYR A 247 -18.31 9.89 12.81
CA TYR A 247 -19.33 9.06 13.45
C TYR A 247 -18.85 8.32 14.70
N LEU A 248 -17.54 8.20 14.90
CA LEU A 248 -16.92 7.50 16.02
C LEU A 248 -15.86 8.38 16.69
N PRO A 249 -16.21 9.63 17.09
CA PRO A 249 -15.23 10.60 17.58
C PRO A 249 -14.47 10.14 18.82
N GLU A 250 -15.08 9.31 19.66
CA GLU A 250 -14.47 8.81 20.89
C GLU A 250 -13.22 7.95 20.65
N ILE A 251 -13.16 7.25 19.53
CA ILE A 251 -12.02 6.34 19.22
C ILE A 251 -10.98 6.96 18.29
N VAL A 252 -11.18 8.16 17.75
CA VAL A 252 -10.29 8.77 16.74
C VAL A 252 -8.82 8.73 17.17
N ASN A 253 -8.53 9.10 18.42
CA ASN A 253 -7.15 9.14 18.95
C ASN A 253 -6.55 7.76 19.20
N THR A 254 -7.35 6.71 19.24
CA THR A 254 -6.94 5.31 19.47
C THR A 254 -7.34 4.39 18.33
N ALA A 255 -7.86 4.94 17.23
CA ALA A 255 -8.38 4.15 16.11
C ALA A 255 -7.33 3.18 15.54
N SER A 256 -6.06 3.58 15.44
CA SER A 256 -4.97 2.74 14.97
C SER A 256 -4.71 1.49 15.81
N ARG A 257 -5.19 1.48 17.06
CA ARG A 257 -5.09 0.31 17.96
C ARG A 257 -6.15 -0.74 17.62
N PHE A 258 -7.31 -0.32 17.16
CA PHE A 258 -8.48 -1.19 16.99
C PHE A 258 -8.86 -1.40 15.51
N ILE A 259 -8.48 -0.51 14.61
CA ILE A 259 -8.92 -0.50 13.21
C ILE A 259 -7.69 -0.50 12.29
N HIS A 260 -7.55 -1.57 11.51
CA HIS A 260 -6.49 -1.72 10.51
C HIS A 260 -7.11 -1.77 9.12
N ILE A 261 -6.72 -0.83 8.25
CA ILE A 261 -7.25 -0.72 6.89
C ILE A 261 -6.16 -1.18 5.91
N SER A 262 -6.49 -2.11 5.02
CA SER A 262 -5.62 -2.58 3.95
C SER A 262 -6.38 -2.61 2.62
N PHE A 263 -5.64 -2.69 1.52
CA PHE A 263 -6.19 -2.66 0.16
C PHE A 263 -5.68 -3.85 -0.65
N PRO A 264 -6.15 -5.06 -0.36
CA PRO A 264 -5.78 -6.24 -1.12
C PRO A 264 -6.29 -6.17 -2.56
N PHE A 265 -5.46 -6.65 -3.50
CA PHE A 265 -5.82 -6.78 -4.89
C PHE A 265 -6.23 -8.23 -5.18
N VAL A 266 -7.50 -8.45 -5.48
CA VAL A 266 -8.10 -9.79 -5.62
C VAL A 266 -8.94 -9.85 -6.88
N SER A 267 -8.72 -10.86 -7.71
CA SER A 267 -9.48 -11.08 -8.96
C SER A 267 -9.55 -9.81 -9.83
N ASN A 268 -8.44 -9.11 -9.99
CA ASN A 268 -8.30 -7.88 -10.79
C ASN A 268 -9.08 -6.65 -10.26
N HIS A 269 -9.43 -6.65 -8.97
CA HIS A 269 -10.10 -5.55 -8.27
C HIS A 269 -9.38 -5.19 -6.98
N THR A 270 -9.38 -3.90 -6.65
CA THR A 270 -8.94 -3.43 -5.34
C THR A 270 -10.11 -3.52 -4.36
N LEU A 271 -9.90 -4.18 -3.24
CA LEU A 271 -10.85 -4.21 -2.13
C LEU A 271 -10.38 -3.27 -1.00
N CYS A 272 -11.30 -2.81 -0.17
CA CYS A 272 -10.93 -2.19 1.09
C CYS A 272 -11.30 -3.16 2.22
N HIS A 273 -10.27 -3.68 2.89
CA HIS A 273 -10.41 -4.55 4.05
C HIS A 273 -10.16 -3.74 5.32
N VAL A 274 -11.14 -3.73 6.19
CA VAL A 274 -11.09 -3.09 7.51
C VAL A 274 -11.16 -4.20 8.55
N HIS A 275 -10.01 -4.52 9.15
CA HIS A 275 -9.91 -5.45 10.28
C HIS A 275 -10.13 -4.69 11.58
N ILE A 276 -11.11 -5.12 12.38
CA ILE A 276 -11.54 -4.42 13.59
C ILE A 276 -11.33 -5.35 14.80
N LEU A 277 -10.52 -4.89 15.74
CA LEU A 277 -10.35 -5.53 17.05
C LEU A 277 -11.45 -5.07 18.02
N PRO A 278 -11.85 -5.90 18.99
CA PRO A 278 -12.82 -5.51 20.00
C PRO A 278 -12.30 -4.35 20.85
N SER A 279 -13.15 -3.35 21.07
CA SER A 279 -12.84 -2.21 21.95
C SER A 279 -12.88 -2.61 23.42
N ASP A 280 -12.03 -1.97 24.23
CA ASP A 280 -12.04 -2.07 25.69
C ASP A 280 -13.12 -1.19 26.36
N LYS A 281 -13.77 -0.31 25.59
CA LYS A 281 -14.83 0.61 26.05
C LYS A 281 -16.02 0.60 25.12
N PRO A 282 -17.25 0.94 25.61
CA PRO A 282 -18.39 1.13 24.74
C PRO A 282 -18.11 2.20 23.69
N VAL A 283 -18.49 1.92 22.42
CA VAL A 283 -18.33 2.86 21.31
C VAL A 283 -19.69 3.19 20.74
N PHE A 284 -20.02 4.48 20.74
CA PHE A 284 -21.28 5.00 20.22
C PHE A 284 -21.06 5.58 18.82
N VAL A 285 -22.09 5.48 17.98
CA VAL A 285 -22.14 6.17 16.69
C VAL A 285 -22.84 7.51 16.91
N ASP A 286 -22.09 8.60 16.74
CA ASP A 286 -22.59 9.96 16.86
C ASP A 286 -23.28 10.41 15.56
N ILE A 287 -24.52 10.91 15.70
CA ILE A 287 -25.29 11.48 14.58
C ILE A 287 -25.79 12.86 15.01
N GLY A 288 -24.88 13.73 15.35
CA GLY A 288 -25.15 15.09 15.78
C GLY A 288 -25.79 15.16 17.16
N ASN A 289 -27.12 14.99 17.28
CA ASN A 289 -27.83 15.07 18.57
C ASN A 289 -28.22 13.68 19.13
N GLU A 290 -27.88 12.60 18.45
CA GLU A 290 -28.23 11.25 18.85
C GLU A 290 -26.95 10.39 18.90
N GLU A 291 -26.81 9.64 19.98
CA GLU A 291 -25.78 8.60 20.13
C GLU A 291 -26.45 7.22 20.01
N LEU A 292 -26.01 6.43 19.07
CA LEU A 292 -26.57 5.11 18.80
C LEU A 292 -25.53 4.03 19.13
N PHE A 293 -25.96 3.00 19.87
CA PHE A 293 -25.10 1.88 20.21
C PHE A 293 -25.45 0.67 19.33
N PHE A 294 -24.45 0.09 18.69
CA PHE A 294 -24.60 -1.05 17.80
C PHE A 294 -23.76 -2.23 18.29
N ILE A 295 -24.32 -3.43 18.11
CA ILE A 295 -23.62 -4.72 18.32
C ILE A 295 -23.76 -5.59 17.09
N ARG A 296 -22.86 -6.57 16.97
CA ARG A 296 -22.96 -7.65 15.98
C ARG A 296 -23.70 -8.83 16.60
N VAL A 297 -24.73 -9.32 15.90
CA VAL A 297 -25.48 -10.53 16.28
C VAL A 297 -25.68 -11.35 15.01
N ASP A 298 -25.05 -12.48 14.93
CA ASP A 298 -24.95 -13.27 13.70
C ASP A 298 -24.42 -12.39 12.53
N ALA A 299 -24.95 -12.54 11.34
CA ALA A 299 -24.61 -11.73 10.18
C ALA A 299 -25.32 -10.35 10.17
N SER A 300 -25.72 -9.79 11.31
CA SER A 300 -26.48 -8.53 11.38
C SER A 300 -25.91 -7.56 12.40
N THR A 301 -25.91 -6.27 12.05
CA THR A 301 -25.63 -5.19 13.00
C THR A 301 -26.94 -4.64 13.55
N ARG A 302 -27.14 -4.73 14.87
CA ARG A 302 -28.36 -4.33 15.57
C ARG A 302 -28.10 -3.20 16.57
N SER A 303 -29.04 -2.27 16.69
CA SER A 303 -29.00 -1.24 17.73
C SER A 303 -29.55 -1.76 19.05
N LEU A 304 -28.89 -1.37 20.15
CA LEU A 304 -29.41 -1.59 21.51
C LEU A 304 -29.82 -0.25 22.12
N THR A 305 -30.90 -0.27 22.89
CA THR A 305 -31.44 0.92 23.58
C THR A 305 -31.95 0.57 24.98
N GLY A 306 -32.06 1.57 25.84
CA GLY A 306 -32.69 1.47 27.16
C GLY A 306 -32.04 0.41 28.06
N LYS A 307 -32.88 -0.38 28.76
CA LYS A 307 -32.42 -1.36 29.76
C LYS A 307 -31.48 -2.44 29.16
N VAL A 308 -31.76 -2.86 27.93
CA VAL A 308 -30.96 -3.89 27.27
C VAL A 308 -29.53 -3.39 26.99
N LEU A 309 -29.40 -2.14 26.55
CA LEU A 309 -28.12 -1.48 26.36
C LEU A 309 -27.34 -1.38 27.68
N THR A 310 -27.98 -0.91 28.74
CA THR A 310 -27.33 -0.79 30.06
C THR A 310 -26.83 -2.13 30.56
N GLN A 311 -27.63 -3.19 30.44
CA GLN A 311 -27.25 -4.54 30.84
C GLN A 311 -26.09 -5.07 30.00
N TYR A 312 -26.11 -4.85 28.69
CA TYR A 312 -25.04 -5.25 27.79
C TYR A 312 -23.70 -4.59 28.16
N ILE A 313 -23.71 -3.26 28.36
CA ILE A 313 -22.51 -2.50 28.74
C ILE A 313 -21.93 -3.01 30.06
N LEU A 314 -22.77 -3.20 31.09
CA LEU A 314 -22.32 -3.72 32.36
C LEU A 314 -21.74 -5.14 32.26
N THR A 315 -22.32 -5.98 31.42
CA THR A 315 -21.82 -7.37 31.27
C THR A 315 -20.53 -7.41 30.45
N ARG A 316 -20.43 -6.61 29.37
CA ARG A 316 -19.33 -6.72 28.41
C ARG A 316 -18.09 -5.91 28.83
N PHE A 317 -18.27 -4.73 29.48
CA PHE A 317 -17.20 -3.78 29.74
C PHE A 317 -16.85 -3.59 31.22
N SER A 318 -17.64 -4.14 32.16
CA SER A 318 -17.34 -4.03 33.61
C SER A 318 -16.41 -5.12 34.14
N SER A 319 -15.98 -6.08 33.30
CA SER A 319 -15.16 -7.23 33.69
C SER A 319 -13.67 -7.07 33.36
N GLN A 320 -13.23 -5.83 33.03
CA GLN A 320 -11.82 -5.54 32.73
C GLN A 320 -11.16 -4.70 33.81
#